data_1c02aad0658555575d6a86936815451d
#
_entry.id   1c02aad0658555575d6a86936815451d
#
_cell.length_a   1.000
_cell.length_b   1.000
_cell.length_c   1.000
_cell.angle_alpha   90.00
_cell.angle_beta   90.00
_cell.angle_gamma   90.00
#
_symmetry.space_group_name_H-M   'P 1'
#
loop_
_entity.id
_entity.type
_entity.pdbx_description
1 polymer ?
#
loop_
_entity_poly.entity_id
_entity_poly.type
_entity_poly.pdbx_seq_one_letter_code
_entity_poly.pdbx_strand_id
1 'polypeptide(L)'
;MACDLTKGRKEPCKDVVGGLKSVYFTDFGDLGTVTKVDDEITDLSGTFVAYKYELKGASSFEQAITSSRENGTTYFEQTLNLTLKKLSKEDNKEIKLLAYGRPHIAVEDYNGNVFVMGLEHGAEVTGGTIVTGAAMADLSGYTLTFAASELQPANFVASPTAADPYAGMSSATVTITVGTNA
;
A
#
# COMPACT_ATOMS: atom_id res chain seq x y z
N MET A 1 -12.73 6.59 22.53
CA MET A 1 -13.30 6.25 21.19
C MET A 1 -14.78 5.96 21.43
N ALA A 2 -15.67 6.64 20.75
CA ALA A 2 -17.10 6.30 20.82
C ALA A 2 -17.31 4.98 20.04
N CYS A 3 -18.12 4.08 20.61
CA CYS A 3 -18.43 2.80 19.97
C CYS A 3 -19.75 2.86 19.17
N ASP A 4 -20.31 4.06 18.99
CA ASP A 4 -21.59 4.27 18.35
C ASP A 4 -21.45 4.49 16.85
N LEU A 5 -22.32 3.85 16.07
CA LEU A 5 -22.40 4.06 14.63
C LEU A 5 -22.96 5.46 14.33
N THR A 6 -22.33 6.16 13.41
CA THR A 6 -22.72 7.55 13.04
C THR A 6 -23.37 7.65 11.66
N LYS A 7 -23.29 6.59 10.81
CA LYS A 7 -23.74 6.66 9.42
C LYS A 7 -24.26 5.29 8.94
N GLY A 8 -25.30 5.31 8.13
CA GLY A 8 -25.78 4.17 7.37
C GLY A 8 -25.10 4.08 5.99
N ARG A 9 -25.23 2.93 5.33
CA ARG A 9 -24.75 2.70 3.97
C ARG A 9 -25.92 2.37 3.03
N LYS A 10 -25.92 3.00 1.87
CA LYS A 10 -26.81 2.65 0.76
C LYS A 10 -26.02 1.83 -0.26
N GLU A 11 -26.65 0.82 -0.88
CA GLU A 11 -25.98 0.03 -1.91
C GLU A 11 -25.71 0.90 -3.15
N PRO A 12 -24.46 1.03 -3.60
CA PRO A 12 -24.10 1.82 -4.78
C PRO A 12 -24.46 1.10 -6.07
N CYS A 13 -24.41 1.83 -7.19
CA CYS A 13 -24.48 1.25 -8.54
C CYS A 13 -23.24 0.37 -8.83
N LYS A 14 -23.34 -0.49 -9.86
CA LYS A 14 -22.22 -1.36 -10.30
C LYS A 14 -21.28 -0.59 -11.22
N ASP A 15 -20.58 0.39 -10.68
CA ASP A 15 -19.68 1.31 -11.41
C ASP A 15 -18.23 1.28 -10.91
N VAL A 16 -17.88 0.31 -10.07
CA VAL A 16 -16.52 0.12 -9.54
C VAL A 16 -15.86 -1.12 -10.12
N VAL A 17 -14.53 -1.10 -10.21
CA VAL A 17 -13.69 -2.21 -10.64
C VAL A 17 -12.72 -2.61 -9.55
N GLY A 18 -12.38 -3.89 -9.48
CA GLY A 18 -11.36 -4.39 -8.56
C GLY A 18 -9.96 -4.36 -9.14
N GLY A 19 -8.96 -4.47 -8.28
CA GLY A 19 -7.56 -4.58 -8.63
C GLY A 19 -6.74 -3.34 -8.31
N LEU A 20 -5.43 -3.52 -8.36
CA LEU A 20 -4.43 -2.50 -8.03
C LEU A 20 -3.78 -1.98 -9.31
N LYS A 21 -3.55 -0.68 -9.36
CA LYS A 21 -2.90 0.02 -10.48
C LYS A 21 -1.42 0.26 -10.19
N SER A 22 -1.08 0.76 -9.01
CA SER A 22 0.29 1.01 -8.60
C SER A 22 0.44 0.96 -7.08
N VAL A 23 1.67 0.77 -6.64
CA VAL A 23 2.07 0.91 -5.24
C VAL A 23 3.27 1.83 -5.13
N TYR A 24 3.37 2.52 -4.01
CA TYR A 24 4.44 3.48 -3.74
C TYR A 24 5.07 3.11 -2.40
N PHE A 25 6.35 2.80 -2.42
CA PHE A 25 7.13 2.49 -1.23
C PHE A 25 7.81 3.75 -0.70
N THR A 26 7.71 3.96 0.60
CA THR A 26 8.37 5.07 1.32
C THR A 26 9.08 4.51 2.53
N ASP A 27 10.26 5.00 2.84
CA ASP A 27 11.03 4.55 3.98
C ASP A 27 10.29 4.82 5.30
N PHE A 28 10.47 3.92 6.27
CA PHE A 28 9.76 3.99 7.55
C PHE A 28 10.16 5.25 8.34
N GLY A 29 9.16 5.99 8.76
CA GLY A 29 9.32 7.20 9.58
C GLY A 29 9.44 8.51 8.77
N ASP A 30 9.58 8.44 7.45
CA ASP A 30 9.79 9.62 6.60
C ASP A 30 8.49 10.41 6.33
N LEU A 31 7.32 9.82 6.57
CA LEU A 31 6.03 10.51 6.40
C LEU A 31 5.87 11.72 7.33
N GLY A 32 6.65 11.78 8.42
CA GLY A 32 6.56 12.84 9.40
C GLY A 32 5.28 12.76 10.23
N THR A 33 4.73 13.93 10.59
CA THR A 33 3.46 13.98 11.33
C THR A 33 2.30 13.75 10.38
N VAL A 34 1.44 12.80 10.72
CA VAL A 34 0.25 12.44 9.94
C VAL A 34 -0.97 13.15 10.53
N THR A 35 -1.62 14.00 9.74
CA THR A 35 -2.88 14.66 10.10
C THR A 35 -4.03 13.92 9.45
N LYS A 36 -5.00 13.49 10.28
CA LYS A 36 -6.19 12.74 9.86
C LYS A 36 -7.46 13.49 10.21
N VAL A 37 -8.43 13.48 9.32
CA VAL A 37 -9.81 13.96 9.53
C VAL A 37 -10.76 12.88 9.03
N ASP A 38 -11.67 12.42 9.88
CA ASP A 38 -12.65 11.36 9.56
C ASP A 38 -12.01 10.08 8.95
N ASP A 39 -10.88 9.64 9.53
CA ASP A 39 -10.08 8.50 9.08
C ASP A 39 -9.46 8.64 7.67
N GLU A 40 -9.42 9.85 7.12
CA GLU A 40 -8.71 10.21 5.91
C GLU A 40 -7.42 10.99 6.25
N ILE A 41 -6.31 10.66 5.59
CA ILE A 41 -5.05 11.39 5.71
C ILE A 41 -5.18 12.67 4.89
N THR A 42 -5.24 13.80 5.58
CA THR A 42 -5.41 15.13 4.95
C THR A 42 -4.11 15.90 4.79
N ASP A 43 -3.09 15.62 5.60
CA ASP A 43 -1.77 16.23 5.45
C ASP A 43 -0.66 15.37 6.08
N LEU A 44 0.54 15.50 5.54
CA LEU A 44 1.79 14.90 6.00
C LEU A 44 2.84 16.02 6.11
N SER A 45 3.75 15.96 7.08
CA SER A 45 4.78 16.97 7.25
C SER A 45 6.18 16.52 6.80
N GLY A 46 6.31 15.30 6.29
CA GLY A 46 7.60 14.72 5.92
C GLY A 46 8.17 15.24 4.60
N THR A 47 9.47 15.06 4.45
CA THR A 47 10.16 15.19 3.15
C THR A 47 10.68 13.83 2.76
N PHE A 48 10.09 13.21 1.74
CA PHE A 48 10.38 11.83 1.41
C PHE A 48 10.33 11.53 -0.09
N VAL A 49 10.93 10.39 -0.44
CA VAL A 49 10.85 9.83 -1.78
C VAL A 49 9.85 8.68 -1.77
N ALA A 50 8.90 8.71 -2.69
CA ALA A 50 7.97 7.63 -2.93
C ALA A 50 8.36 6.88 -4.21
N TYR A 51 8.75 5.63 -4.07
CA TYR A 51 9.18 4.76 -5.17
C TYR A 51 7.97 4.08 -5.78
N LYS A 52 7.61 4.49 -6.99
CA LYS A 52 6.44 3.96 -7.71
C LYS A 52 6.73 2.65 -8.41
N TYR A 53 5.91 1.65 -8.16
CA TYR A 53 5.87 0.38 -8.88
C TYR A 53 4.52 0.24 -9.59
N GLU A 54 4.55 0.19 -10.92
CA GLU A 54 3.36 -0.04 -11.74
C GLU A 54 3.00 -1.52 -11.75
N LEU A 55 1.73 -1.82 -11.53
CA LEU A 55 1.21 -3.18 -11.47
C LEU A 55 0.41 -3.51 -12.72
N LYS A 56 0.79 -4.61 -13.39
CA LYS A 56 0.07 -5.16 -14.54
C LYS A 56 -0.13 -6.65 -14.33
N GLY A 57 -1.08 -7.03 -13.51
CA GLY A 57 -1.33 -8.43 -13.22
C GLY A 57 -2.13 -8.65 -11.95
N ALA A 58 -2.15 -9.89 -11.48
CA ALA A 58 -2.85 -10.28 -10.28
C ALA A 58 -2.11 -9.77 -9.04
N SER A 59 -2.51 -8.60 -8.56
CA SER A 59 -2.05 -8.03 -7.29
C SER A 59 -3.28 -7.63 -6.49
N SER A 60 -3.24 -7.82 -5.18
CA SER A 60 -4.39 -7.58 -4.30
C SER A 60 -3.95 -6.97 -2.98
N PHE A 61 -4.80 -6.12 -2.44
CA PHE A 61 -4.70 -5.59 -1.08
C PHE A 61 -5.94 -6.01 -0.30
N GLU A 62 -5.74 -6.62 0.84
CA GLU A 62 -6.80 -7.14 1.70
C GLU A 62 -6.56 -6.70 3.14
N GLN A 63 -7.64 -6.44 3.87
CA GLN A 63 -7.60 -6.10 5.27
C GLN A 63 -8.55 -7.02 6.04
N ALA A 64 -8.00 -7.82 6.93
CA ALA A 64 -8.75 -8.69 7.82
C ALA A 64 -8.93 -8.03 9.20
N ILE A 65 -10.15 -8.10 9.74
CA ILE A 65 -10.45 -7.61 11.08
C ILE A 65 -10.32 -8.79 12.05
N THR A 66 -9.39 -8.70 12.99
CA THR A 66 -9.21 -9.68 14.05
C THR A 66 -9.66 -9.08 15.38
N SER A 67 -10.69 -9.67 15.97
CA SER A 67 -11.28 -9.19 17.22
C SER A 67 -11.46 -10.32 18.22
N SER A 68 -11.07 -10.08 19.46
CA SER A 68 -11.28 -11.01 20.58
C SER A 68 -12.03 -10.31 21.70
N ARG A 69 -13.24 -10.78 21.97
CA ARG A 69 -14.05 -10.27 23.09
C ARG A 69 -13.44 -10.65 24.46
N GLU A 70 -12.83 -11.83 24.55
CA GLU A 70 -12.23 -12.32 25.79
C GLU A 70 -11.01 -11.50 26.19
N ASN A 71 -10.19 -11.14 25.21
CA ASN A 71 -8.96 -10.36 25.43
C ASN A 71 -9.20 -8.84 25.33
N GLY A 72 -10.38 -8.40 24.88
CA GLY A 72 -10.71 -6.99 24.66
C GLY A 72 -9.86 -6.33 23.59
N THR A 73 -9.39 -7.10 22.60
CA THR A 73 -8.48 -6.63 21.55
C THR A 73 -9.16 -6.63 20.18
N THR A 74 -8.85 -5.62 19.36
CA THR A 74 -9.22 -5.58 17.94
C THR A 74 -8.08 -4.92 17.18
N TYR A 75 -7.65 -5.55 16.09
CA TYR A 75 -6.64 -5.01 15.18
C TYR A 75 -6.97 -5.37 13.72
N PHE A 76 -6.31 -4.70 12.81
CA PHE A 76 -6.47 -4.88 11.37
C PHE A 76 -5.19 -5.47 10.80
N GLU A 77 -5.30 -6.65 10.22
CA GLU A 77 -4.22 -7.30 9.50
C GLU A 77 -4.32 -6.93 8.03
N GLN A 78 -3.35 -6.19 7.56
CA GLN A 78 -3.26 -5.70 6.19
C GLN A 78 -2.31 -6.60 5.40
N THR A 79 -2.77 -7.15 4.29
CA THR A 79 -1.98 -8.03 3.43
C THR A 79 -1.97 -7.50 2.00
N LEU A 80 -0.78 -7.30 1.47
CA LEU A 80 -0.56 -6.87 0.09
C LEU A 80 0.19 -7.95 -0.67
N ASN A 81 -0.44 -8.48 -1.72
CA ASN A 81 0.18 -9.44 -2.63
C ASN A 81 0.52 -8.74 -3.94
N LEU A 82 1.79 -8.77 -4.31
CA LEU A 82 2.30 -8.16 -5.52
C LEU A 82 2.85 -9.21 -6.48
N THR A 83 2.57 -9.02 -7.77
CA THR A 83 3.20 -9.77 -8.86
C THR A 83 3.88 -8.79 -9.79
N LEU A 84 5.21 -8.81 -9.80
CA LEU A 84 6.05 -7.99 -10.66
C LEU A 84 6.61 -8.87 -11.78
N LYS A 85 6.41 -8.43 -13.02
CA LYS A 85 6.85 -9.17 -14.22
C LYS A 85 8.25 -8.72 -14.62
N LYS A 86 8.99 -9.61 -15.27
CA LYS A 86 10.36 -9.42 -15.73
C LYS A 86 11.37 -9.35 -14.58
N LEU A 87 12.41 -10.15 -14.69
CA LEU A 87 13.56 -10.12 -13.79
C LEU A 87 14.54 -9.06 -14.28
N SER A 88 14.97 -8.15 -13.39
CA SER A 88 16.04 -7.21 -13.67
C SER A 88 17.05 -7.20 -12.53
N LYS A 89 18.27 -6.77 -12.84
CA LYS A 89 19.35 -6.65 -11.85
C LYS A 89 19.03 -5.56 -10.82
N GLU A 90 18.43 -4.48 -11.29
CA GLU A 90 18.05 -3.32 -10.49
C GLU A 90 16.92 -3.71 -9.52
N ASP A 91 15.84 -4.34 -10.02
CA ASP A 91 14.74 -4.78 -9.18
C ASP A 91 15.17 -5.81 -8.15
N ASN A 92 16.08 -6.70 -8.49
CA ASN A 92 16.60 -7.70 -7.55
C ASN A 92 17.33 -7.05 -6.36
N LYS A 93 18.01 -5.92 -6.59
CA LYS A 93 18.65 -5.13 -5.53
C LYS A 93 17.59 -4.47 -4.64
N GLU A 94 16.60 -3.82 -5.25
CA GLU A 94 15.54 -3.10 -4.52
C GLU A 94 14.66 -4.06 -3.70
N ILE A 95 14.29 -5.21 -4.25
CA ILE A 95 13.53 -6.25 -3.53
C ILE A 95 14.32 -6.79 -2.34
N LYS A 96 15.64 -6.93 -2.47
CA LYS A 96 16.50 -7.29 -1.34
C LYS A 96 16.42 -6.23 -0.23
N LEU A 97 16.44 -4.94 -0.57
CA LEU A 97 16.32 -3.86 0.40
C LEU A 97 14.92 -3.85 1.05
N LEU A 98 13.86 -4.03 0.26
CA LEU A 98 12.50 -4.17 0.77
C LEU A 98 12.34 -5.36 1.73
N ALA A 99 13.02 -6.47 1.48
CA ALA A 99 12.98 -7.65 2.35
C ALA A 99 13.61 -7.44 3.73
N TYR A 100 14.52 -6.49 3.86
CA TYR A 100 15.12 -6.12 5.15
C TYR A 100 14.48 -4.88 5.77
N GLY A 101 13.76 -4.11 4.98
CA GLY A 101 13.10 -2.87 5.39
C GLY A 101 11.72 -3.08 5.99
N ARG A 102 11.16 -1.99 6.46
CA ARG A 102 9.80 -1.90 6.99
C ARG A 102 9.11 -0.65 6.41
N PRO A 103 8.83 -0.61 5.11
CA PRO A 103 8.32 0.59 4.45
C PRO A 103 6.88 0.91 4.83
N HIS A 104 6.49 2.16 4.64
CA HIS A 104 5.10 2.55 4.43
C HIS A 104 4.76 2.31 2.97
N ILE A 105 3.57 1.77 2.69
CA ILE A 105 3.15 1.44 1.33
C ILE A 105 1.85 2.15 1.00
N ALA A 106 1.87 3.10 0.05
CA ALA A 106 0.65 3.64 -0.52
C ALA A 106 0.19 2.74 -1.67
N VAL A 107 -1.07 2.33 -1.63
CA VAL A 107 -1.68 1.40 -2.58
C VAL A 107 -2.75 2.13 -3.37
N GLU A 108 -2.60 2.22 -4.68
CA GLU A 108 -3.54 2.85 -5.61
C GLU A 108 -4.37 1.79 -6.31
N ASP A 109 -5.71 1.90 -6.22
CA ASP A 109 -6.64 1.04 -6.94
C ASP A 109 -7.01 1.61 -8.33
N TYR A 110 -7.75 0.83 -9.13
CA TYR A 110 -8.24 1.30 -10.44
C TYR A 110 -9.37 2.34 -10.35
N ASN A 111 -9.96 2.54 -9.17
CA ASN A 111 -11.01 3.55 -8.95
C ASN A 111 -10.42 4.92 -8.56
N GLY A 112 -9.09 5.02 -8.44
CA GLY A 112 -8.39 6.24 -8.05
C GLY A 112 -8.29 6.48 -6.55
N ASN A 113 -8.66 5.49 -5.72
CA ASN A 113 -8.44 5.57 -4.29
C ASN A 113 -6.99 5.20 -3.96
N VAL A 114 -6.44 5.89 -2.98
CA VAL A 114 -5.13 5.57 -2.41
C VAL A 114 -5.29 5.28 -0.92
N PHE A 115 -4.68 4.18 -0.48
CA PHE A 115 -4.65 3.74 0.92
C PHE A 115 -3.21 3.68 1.40
N VAL A 116 -2.94 3.99 2.65
CA VAL A 116 -1.62 3.79 3.23
C VAL A 116 -1.62 2.57 4.13
N MET A 117 -0.90 1.53 3.72
CA MET A 117 -0.61 0.32 4.48
C MET A 117 0.58 0.54 5.40
N GLY A 118 0.51 0.02 6.62
CA GLY A 118 1.61 0.12 7.58
C GLY A 118 1.88 1.56 8.03
N LEU A 119 0.83 2.32 8.36
CA LEU A 119 0.96 3.74 8.68
C LEU A 119 1.70 4.00 10.00
N GLU A 120 1.48 3.17 11.02
CA GLU A 120 2.09 3.35 12.35
C GLU A 120 3.24 2.38 12.57
N HIS A 121 3.10 1.13 12.13
CA HIS A 121 4.08 0.08 12.40
C HIS A 121 4.94 -0.31 11.19
N GLY A 122 4.60 0.19 10.00
CA GLY A 122 5.23 -0.22 8.75
C GLY A 122 4.75 -1.58 8.27
N ALA A 123 5.11 -1.93 7.03
CA ALA A 123 4.80 -3.21 6.42
C ALA A 123 6.07 -4.04 6.25
N GLU A 124 5.99 -5.34 6.48
CA GLU A 124 7.12 -6.28 6.35
C GLU A 124 6.85 -7.29 5.23
N VAL A 125 7.91 -7.70 4.55
CA VAL A 125 7.84 -8.81 3.60
C VAL A 125 7.75 -10.11 4.38
N THR A 126 6.62 -10.80 4.29
CA THR A 126 6.39 -12.09 4.97
C THR A 126 6.64 -13.28 4.08
N GLY A 127 6.71 -13.09 2.78
CA GLY A 127 6.98 -14.14 1.81
C GLY A 127 7.12 -13.62 0.40
N GLY A 128 7.52 -14.50 -0.49
CA GLY A 128 7.66 -14.18 -1.90
C GLY A 128 8.51 -15.20 -2.63
N THR A 129 8.49 -15.12 -3.96
CA THR A 129 9.31 -15.99 -4.81
C THR A 129 9.90 -15.17 -5.95
N ILE A 130 11.10 -15.56 -6.36
CA ILE A 130 11.76 -15.08 -7.57
C ILE A 130 11.79 -16.25 -8.55
N VAL A 131 11.09 -16.13 -9.67
CA VAL A 131 10.88 -17.23 -10.60
C VAL A 131 11.26 -16.86 -12.02
N THR A 132 11.84 -17.80 -12.74
CA THR A 132 12.16 -17.67 -14.17
C THR A 132 11.09 -18.28 -15.08
N GLY A 133 10.19 -19.08 -14.50
CA GLY A 133 9.28 -19.93 -15.25
C GLY A 133 9.94 -21.18 -15.80
N ALA A 134 9.16 -22.19 -16.16
CA ALA A 134 9.61 -23.42 -16.79
C ALA A 134 9.24 -23.46 -18.28
N ALA A 135 8.11 -22.89 -18.66
CA ALA A 135 7.64 -22.77 -20.04
C ALA A 135 7.64 -21.31 -20.50
N MET A 136 7.56 -21.07 -21.82
CA MET A 136 7.58 -19.72 -22.39
C MET A 136 6.42 -18.82 -21.94
N ALA A 137 5.30 -19.38 -21.52
CA ALA A 137 4.13 -18.67 -21.05
C ALA A 137 4.12 -18.43 -19.52
N ASP A 138 5.07 -18.98 -18.79
CA ASP A 138 5.14 -18.86 -17.34
C ASP A 138 5.61 -17.48 -16.90
N LEU A 139 5.28 -17.14 -15.65
CA LEU A 139 5.78 -15.92 -15.03
C LEU A 139 7.31 -15.99 -14.92
N SER A 140 7.97 -14.96 -15.46
CA SER A 140 9.35 -14.63 -15.13
C SER A 140 9.31 -13.29 -14.36
N GLY A 141 9.60 -13.33 -13.07
CA GLY A 141 9.42 -12.14 -12.22
C GLY A 141 9.45 -12.46 -10.73
N TYR A 142 8.75 -11.62 -9.98
CA TYR A 142 8.71 -11.67 -8.51
C TYR A 142 7.27 -11.76 -8.04
N THR A 143 7.04 -12.57 -7.02
CA THR A 143 5.84 -12.48 -6.19
C THR A 143 6.25 -12.08 -4.80
N LEU A 144 5.59 -11.09 -4.21
CA LEU A 144 5.90 -10.58 -2.88
C LEU A 144 4.61 -10.47 -2.07
N THR A 145 4.69 -10.87 -0.80
CA THR A 145 3.62 -10.68 0.16
C THR A 145 4.12 -9.80 1.29
N PHE A 146 3.45 -8.67 1.48
CA PHE A 146 3.68 -7.77 2.61
C PHE A 146 2.54 -7.91 3.61
N ALA A 147 2.86 -7.81 4.89
CA ALA A 147 1.89 -7.78 5.96
C ALA A 147 2.17 -6.62 6.92
N ALA A 148 1.11 -6.04 7.45
CA ALA A 148 1.17 -5.06 8.52
C ALA A 148 0.01 -5.29 9.49
N SER A 149 0.25 -5.12 10.79
CA SER A 149 -0.79 -5.19 11.82
C SER A 149 -0.96 -3.81 12.43
N GLU A 150 -2.15 -3.24 12.29
CA GLU A 150 -2.46 -1.88 12.69
C GLU A 150 -3.69 -1.80 13.59
N LEU A 151 -3.77 -0.76 14.41
CA LEU A 151 -4.93 -0.51 15.26
C LEU A 151 -6.15 0.01 14.48
N GLN A 152 -5.93 0.53 13.29
CA GLN A 152 -6.95 1.11 12.42
C GLN A 152 -6.84 0.50 11.01
N PRO A 153 -7.92 0.48 10.23
CA PRO A 153 -7.84 0.11 8.83
C PRO A 153 -6.93 1.09 8.08
N ALA A 154 -6.40 0.68 6.94
CA ALA A 154 -5.59 1.55 6.10
C ALA A 154 -6.40 2.79 5.72
N ASN A 155 -5.87 3.95 6.09
CA ASN A 155 -6.55 5.22 5.87
C ASN A 155 -6.46 5.63 4.39
N PHE A 156 -7.53 6.23 3.90
CA PHE A 156 -7.54 6.88 2.60
C PHE A 156 -6.63 8.11 2.60
N VAL A 157 -6.09 8.46 1.44
CA VAL A 157 -5.33 9.68 1.22
C VAL A 157 -6.22 10.71 0.54
N ALA A 158 -6.25 11.93 1.07
CA ALA A 158 -7.06 13.01 0.53
C ALA A 158 -6.56 13.49 -0.83
N SER A 159 -7.48 13.71 -1.76
CA SER A 159 -7.22 14.34 -3.05
C SER A 159 -6.02 13.79 -3.84
N PRO A 160 -5.86 12.45 -3.98
CA PRO A 160 -4.79 11.89 -4.79
C PRO A 160 -4.97 12.25 -6.27
N THR A 161 -3.89 12.30 -7.03
CA THR A 161 -3.91 12.43 -8.49
C THR A 161 -3.28 11.21 -9.15
N ALA A 162 -3.52 11.02 -10.43
CA ALA A 162 -2.94 9.90 -11.19
C ALA A 162 -1.40 9.96 -11.29
N ALA A 163 -0.81 11.13 -11.09
CA ALA A 163 0.63 11.34 -11.13
C ALA A 163 1.27 11.25 -9.74
N ASP A 164 0.55 11.73 -8.72
CA ASP A 164 1.05 11.85 -7.35
C ASP A 164 -0.06 11.45 -6.36
N PRO A 165 0.13 10.34 -5.63
CA PRO A 165 -0.84 9.89 -4.62
C PRO A 165 -0.94 10.85 -3.42
N TYR A 166 0.05 11.73 -3.24
CA TYR A 166 0.14 12.68 -2.14
C TYR A 166 -0.12 14.14 -2.56
N ALA A 167 -0.70 14.36 -3.74
CA ALA A 167 -0.94 15.71 -4.28
C ALA A 167 -1.80 16.62 -3.38
N GLY A 168 -2.63 16.04 -2.52
CA GLY A 168 -3.44 16.77 -1.53
C GLY A 168 -2.67 17.24 -0.29
N MET A 169 -1.42 16.81 -0.10
CA MET A 169 -0.62 17.12 1.08
C MET A 169 0.08 18.49 0.92
N SER A 170 -0.29 19.45 1.74
CA SER A 170 0.23 20.82 1.62
C SER A 170 1.57 21.05 2.34
N SER A 171 1.83 20.28 3.39
CA SER A 171 3.02 20.39 4.24
C SER A 171 4.12 19.41 3.90
N ALA A 172 3.82 18.37 3.09
CA ALA A 172 4.79 17.38 2.67
C ALA A 172 5.58 17.85 1.44
N THR A 173 6.86 17.46 1.39
CA THR A 173 7.66 17.54 0.15
C THR A 173 7.90 16.14 -0.37
N VAL A 174 7.18 15.76 -1.41
CA VAL A 174 7.20 14.41 -1.96
C VAL A 174 7.91 14.39 -3.31
N THR A 175 8.84 13.47 -3.48
CA THR A 175 9.48 13.20 -4.77
C THR A 175 9.05 11.82 -5.25
N ILE A 176 8.30 11.76 -6.35
CA ILE A 176 7.91 10.48 -6.95
C ILE A 176 9.04 9.99 -7.87
N THR A 177 9.59 8.84 -7.54
CA THR A 177 10.61 8.18 -8.37
C THR A 177 9.99 6.97 -9.06
N VAL A 178 10.00 7.01 -10.38
CA VAL A 178 9.56 5.88 -11.23
C VAL A 178 10.80 5.19 -11.77
N GLY A 179 10.86 3.87 -11.65
CA GLY A 179 11.95 3.09 -12.22
C GLY A 179 11.99 3.22 -13.75
N THR A 180 13.19 3.22 -14.31
CA THR A 180 13.36 3.11 -15.77
C THR A 180 13.14 1.66 -16.18
N ASN A 181 12.27 1.43 -17.16
CA ASN A 181 12.11 0.09 -17.76
C ASN A 181 13.45 -0.36 -18.32
N ALA A 182 14.04 -1.37 -17.71
CA ALA A 182 15.23 -2.05 -18.23
C ALA A 182 14.86 -2.99 -19.39
#